data_5f998ba5acad7da32fe88bc1f2832c97
#
_entry.id   5f998ba5acad7da32fe88bc1f2832c97
#
_cell.length_a   1.000
_cell.length_b   1.000
_cell.length_c   1.000
_cell.angle_alpha   90.00
_cell.angle_beta   90.00
_cell.angle_gamma   90.00
#
_symmetry.space_group_name_H-M   'P 1'
#
loop_
_entity.id
_entity.type
_entity.pdbx_description
1 polymer ?
#
loop_
_entity_poly.entity_id
_entity_poly.type
_entity_poly.pdbx_seq_one_letter_code
_entity_poly.pdbx_strand_id
1 'polypeptide(L)'
;MAQEFRKREEEEELVRQFEENLKRKSAAFFDLEAYETIIYYYLDRAKHKKALQAVEMAINQYPYSTELIAVHAQVLSNLQRYDEALELLEQAWTLHPGDIDILLSMGSIFSLQGKHDKAIEIYEQGLTLTDGEQDELLYCLGLAHQSKEEYDKAIEYYKKAVEQNLNHEGALYELAYCLDVVGQLETSISYYRKFIDEDPFSAPAWYNLGIVCNKLERYDEAIEAYEYAIALDEQFASAWFNLGNALMNKQLYTKALDAFRRTVDIEGPSPEVYCCMGAAYECLEQFDLGLKYFQKATKLDSLYDEAWFGAGSCLEKQEKWYQALHFYNKAVKLDAQNPDYWKAAAHAEFKIGNTISSISAYEEASHLGATDKEIWLNWSFIYYDRGEYDKAVEVMLNGLAELPEETEFLYRIAIYLIEAGKFKEAFQYLENALLLNYEGHSVMFDFFPKPETQKALFKIIEQFRKENPS
;
A
#
# COMPACT_ATOMS: atom_id res chain seq x y z
N MET A 1 23.88 19.21 -7.63
CA MET A 1 24.75 18.25 -8.38
C MET A 1 26.25 18.55 -8.28
N ALA A 2 26.79 19.67 -8.81
CA ALA A 2 28.27 19.90 -8.75
C ALA A 2 28.82 20.09 -7.32
N GLN A 3 28.07 20.71 -6.40
CA GLN A 3 28.45 20.85 -5.00
C GLN A 3 28.33 19.54 -4.21
N GLU A 4 27.32 18.75 -4.46
CA GLU A 4 27.14 17.43 -3.83
C GLU A 4 28.19 16.42 -4.29
N PHE A 5 28.54 16.44 -5.59
CA PHE A 5 29.65 15.62 -6.10
C PHE A 5 30.98 15.99 -5.40
N ARG A 6 31.25 17.27 -5.22
CA ARG A 6 32.45 17.74 -4.53
C ARG A 6 32.47 17.32 -3.07
N LYS A 7 31.34 17.45 -2.36
CA LYS A 7 31.20 17.02 -0.97
C LYS A 7 31.43 15.51 -0.81
N ARG A 8 30.88 14.69 -1.71
CA ARG A 8 31.12 13.24 -1.71
C ARG A 8 32.58 12.87 -1.99
N GLU A 9 33.25 13.57 -2.91
CA GLU A 9 34.68 13.35 -3.17
C GLU A 9 35.55 13.71 -1.96
N GLU A 10 35.23 14.79 -1.24
CA GLU A 10 35.89 15.21 -0.03
C GLU A 10 35.70 14.19 1.11
N GLU A 11 34.48 13.68 1.31
CA GLU A 11 34.19 12.62 2.27
C GLU A 11 34.96 11.31 1.98
N GLU A 12 34.97 10.87 0.72
CA GLU A 12 35.70 9.66 0.32
C GLU A 12 37.22 9.81 0.49
N GLU A 13 37.77 10.98 0.21
CA GLU A 13 39.19 11.28 0.41
C GLU A 13 39.52 11.25 1.91
N LEU A 14 38.68 11.82 2.76
CA LEU A 14 38.85 11.84 4.21
C LEU A 14 38.83 10.41 4.78
N VAL A 15 37.89 9.60 4.34
CA VAL A 15 37.81 8.19 4.76
C VAL A 15 39.01 7.38 4.26
N ARG A 16 39.51 7.65 3.06
CA ARG A 16 40.72 7.01 2.54
C ARG A 16 41.96 7.35 3.39
N GLN A 17 42.10 8.60 3.76
CA GLN A 17 43.19 9.05 4.68
C GLN A 17 43.09 8.35 6.03
N PHE A 18 41.88 8.25 6.58
CA PHE A 18 41.64 7.53 7.84
C PHE A 18 42.02 6.04 7.71
N GLU A 19 41.61 5.34 6.66
CA GLU A 19 41.96 3.93 6.45
C GLU A 19 43.47 3.70 6.23
N GLU A 20 44.15 4.63 5.56
CA GLU A 20 45.63 4.57 5.43
C GLU A 20 46.34 4.74 6.76
N ASN A 21 45.84 5.65 7.61
CA ASN A 21 46.39 5.86 8.95
C ASN A 21 46.19 4.64 9.85
N LEU A 22 45.03 4.00 9.77
CA LEU A 22 44.77 2.71 10.45
C LEU A 22 45.75 1.62 10.03
N LYS A 23 46.05 1.49 8.72
CA LYS A 23 47.01 0.49 8.19
C LYS A 23 48.43 0.78 8.65
N ARG A 24 48.82 2.05 8.70
CA ARG A 24 50.19 2.48 9.12
C ARG A 24 50.40 2.50 10.63
N LYS A 25 49.32 2.29 11.45
CA LYS A 25 49.32 2.44 12.91
C LYS A 25 49.91 3.81 13.33
N SER A 26 49.72 4.86 12.53
CA SER A 26 50.16 6.18 12.82
C SER A 26 49.07 6.92 13.58
N ALA A 27 49.42 7.66 14.64
CA ALA A 27 48.49 8.56 15.33
C ALA A 27 48.30 9.81 14.47
N ALA A 28 47.41 9.74 13.48
CA ALA A 28 47.00 10.93 12.76
C ALA A 28 45.97 11.69 13.61
N PHE A 29 46.12 12.99 13.62
CA PHE A 29 45.16 13.89 14.24
C PHE A 29 44.09 14.27 13.19
N PHE A 30 42.81 14.04 13.51
CA PHE A 30 41.69 14.57 12.80
C PHE A 30 40.93 15.51 13.71
N ASP A 31 40.37 16.59 13.16
CA ASP A 31 39.46 17.44 13.92
C ASP A 31 38.11 16.72 14.18
N LEU A 32 37.29 17.32 15.03
CA LEU A 32 36.03 16.72 15.46
C LEU A 32 35.08 16.51 14.27
N GLU A 33 34.95 17.51 13.42
CA GLU A 33 34.10 17.48 12.22
C GLU A 33 34.51 16.37 11.22
N ALA A 34 35.84 16.18 11.08
CA ALA A 34 36.40 15.12 10.26
C ALA A 34 36.03 13.73 10.81
N TYR A 35 36.13 13.52 12.14
CA TYR A 35 35.73 12.27 12.76
C TYR A 35 34.23 12.01 12.59
N GLU A 36 33.37 12.99 12.79
CA GLU A 36 31.93 12.88 12.58
C GLU A 36 31.63 12.49 11.16
N THR A 37 32.21 13.16 10.18
CA THR A 37 32.07 12.83 8.76
C THR A 37 32.46 11.38 8.47
N ILE A 38 33.58 10.90 9.02
CA ILE A 38 34.06 9.52 8.84
C ILE A 38 33.08 8.51 9.48
N ILE A 39 32.58 8.79 10.68
CA ILE A 39 31.71 7.92 11.42
C ILE A 39 30.36 7.80 10.68
N TYR A 40 29.75 8.93 10.29
CA TYR A 40 28.49 8.93 9.55
C TYR A 40 28.65 8.26 8.18
N TYR A 41 29.76 8.48 7.47
CA TYR A 41 30.04 7.76 6.23
C TYR A 41 30.00 6.23 6.38
N TYR A 42 30.49 5.70 7.50
CA TYR A 42 30.41 4.26 7.77
C TYR A 42 29.05 3.82 8.26
N LEU A 43 28.32 4.64 9.01
CA LEU A 43 26.96 4.36 9.47
C LEU A 43 25.99 4.25 8.29
N ASP A 44 26.02 5.20 7.37
CA ASP A 44 25.18 5.24 6.15
C ASP A 44 25.37 4.00 5.26
N ARG A 45 26.55 3.41 5.32
CA ARG A 45 26.91 2.21 4.55
C ARG A 45 26.80 0.91 5.35
N ALA A 46 26.16 0.95 6.52
CA ALA A 46 26.01 -0.16 7.46
C ALA A 46 27.34 -0.84 7.86
N LYS A 47 28.47 -0.11 7.80
CA LYS A 47 29.79 -0.60 8.21
C LYS A 47 30.06 -0.34 9.70
N HIS A 48 29.14 -0.75 10.56
CA HIS A 48 29.12 -0.41 11.99
C HIS A 48 30.41 -0.74 12.75
N LYS A 49 31.12 -1.82 12.39
CA LYS A 49 32.42 -2.14 13.01
C LYS A 49 33.51 -1.11 12.71
N LYS A 50 33.49 -0.52 11.49
CA LYS A 50 34.44 0.55 11.14
C LYS A 50 34.03 1.87 11.79
N ALA A 51 32.72 2.14 11.89
CA ALA A 51 32.20 3.27 12.64
C ALA A 51 32.65 3.19 14.11
N LEU A 52 32.59 2.01 14.75
CA LEU A 52 33.07 1.80 16.11
C LEU A 52 34.57 2.14 16.27
N GLN A 53 35.41 1.66 15.36
CA GLN A 53 36.84 2.00 15.39
C GLN A 53 37.10 3.50 15.25
N ALA A 54 36.32 4.17 14.39
CA ALA A 54 36.48 5.60 14.20
C ALA A 54 36.05 6.39 15.43
N VAL A 55 34.90 6.04 16.04
CA VAL A 55 34.45 6.75 17.26
C VAL A 55 35.32 6.49 18.47
N GLU A 56 35.84 5.27 18.65
CA GLU A 56 36.80 4.97 19.73
C GLU A 56 38.09 5.78 19.60
N MET A 57 38.57 5.99 18.37
CA MET A 57 39.72 6.84 18.11
C MET A 57 39.40 8.32 18.35
N ALA A 58 38.22 8.78 17.96
CA ALA A 58 37.75 10.13 18.19
C ALA A 58 37.66 10.45 19.71
N ILE A 59 37.08 9.57 20.51
CA ILE A 59 36.97 9.71 21.96
C ILE A 59 38.34 9.73 22.63
N ASN A 60 39.31 8.96 22.15
CA ASN A 60 40.68 9.03 22.68
C ASN A 60 41.33 10.39 22.46
N GLN A 61 40.94 11.13 21.42
CA GLN A 61 41.45 12.49 21.15
C GLN A 61 40.57 13.57 21.81
N TYR A 62 39.28 13.34 21.92
CA TYR A 62 38.27 14.28 22.44
C TYR A 62 37.41 13.64 23.55
N PRO A 63 38.00 13.30 24.72
CA PRO A 63 37.35 12.49 25.75
C PRO A 63 36.17 13.15 26.45
N TYR A 64 35.97 14.45 26.24
CA TYR A 64 34.92 15.23 26.91
C TYR A 64 33.84 15.74 25.94
N SER A 65 33.84 15.29 24.68
CA SER A 65 32.80 15.66 23.73
C SER A 65 31.54 14.85 23.99
N THR A 66 30.47 15.52 24.41
CA THR A 66 29.14 14.91 24.59
C THR A 66 28.54 14.40 23.26
N GLU A 67 28.83 15.13 22.17
CA GLU A 67 28.41 14.72 20.80
C GLU A 67 29.02 13.37 20.41
N LEU A 68 30.32 13.17 20.65
CA LEU A 68 30.98 11.88 20.39
C LEU A 68 30.44 10.75 21.27
N ILE A 69 30.04 11.06 22.51
CA ILE A 69 29.42 10.06 23.39
C ILE A 69 28.05 9.61 22.82
N ALA A 70 27.23 10.54 22.36
CA ALA A 70 25.95 10.23 21.73
C ALA A 70 26.13 9.40 20.46
N VAL A 71 27.06 9.79 19.58
CA VAL A 71 27.41 9.05 18.37
C VAL A 71 27.96 7.66 18.69
N HIS A 72 28.78 7.51 19.78
CA HIS A 72 29.26 6.19 20.21
C HIS A 72 28.11 5.31 20.68
N ALA A 73 27.18 5.84 21.45
CA ALA A 73 26.00 5.11 21.89
C ALA A 73 25.13 4.67 20.68
N GLN A 74 24.99 5.52 19.67
CA GLN A 74 24.30 5.18 18.42
C GLN A 74 25.00 4.04 17.66
N VAL A 75 26.34 4.09 17.54
CA VAL A 75 27.11 3.01 16.89
C VAL A 75 26.97 1.69 17.65
N LEU A 76 27.03 1.73 18.99
CA LEU A 76 26.81 0.55 19.84
C LEU A 76 25.39 -0.02 19.67
N SER A 77 24.40 0.85 19.59
CA SER A 77 22.99 0.46 19.34
C SER A 77 22.82 -0.23 17.99
N ASN A 78 23.45 0.26 16.94
CA ASN A 78 23.43 -0.37 15.61
C ASN A 78 24.16 -1.74 15.60
N LEU A 79 25.07 -1.95 16.56
CA LEU A 79 25.70 -3.25 16.82
C LEU A 79 24.90 -4.13 17.80
N GLN A 80 23.72 -3.70 18.23
CA GLN A 80 22.85 -4.34 19.24
C GLN A 80 23.53 -4.49 20.63
N ARG A 81 24.55 -3.67 20.92
CA ARG A 81 25.24 -3.61 22.21
C ARG A 81 24.56 -2.60 23.13
N TYR A 82 23.26 -2.78 23.36
CA TYR A 82 22.39 -1.81 24.02
C TYR A 82 22.81 -1.49 25.47
N ASP A 83 23.22 -2.50 26.23
CA ASP A 83 23.59 -2.30 27.64
C ASP A 83 24.84 -1.43 27.77
N GLU A 84 25.84 -1.62 26.89
CA GLU A 84 27.04 -0.80 26.86
C GLU A 84 26.74 0.65 26.42
N ALA A 85 25.82 0.81 25.48
CA ALA A 85 25.36 2.12 25.04
C ALA A 85 24.65 2.87 26.19
N LEU A 86 23.80 2.20 26.95
CA LEU A 86 23.12 2.78 28.10
C LEU A 86 24.08 3.14 29.23
N GLU A 87 25.03 2.27 29.57
CA GLU A 87 26.06 2.59 30.57
C GLU A 87 26.87 3.86 30.21
N LEU A 88 27.19 4.02 28.93
CA LEU A 88 27.87 5.18 28.41
C LEU A 88 27.03 6.45 28.55
N LEU A 89 25.75 6.39 28.19
CA LEU A 89 24.83 7.51 28.31
C LEU A 89 24.51 7.86 29.76
N GLU A 90 24.41 6.88 30.68
CA GLU A 90 24.25 7.11 32.13
C GLU A 90 25.44 7.83 32.71
N GLN A 91 26.68 7.50 32.31
CA GLN A 91 27.87 8.24 32.70
C GLN A 91 27.85 9.68 32.17
N ALA A 92 27.47 9.87 30.90
CA ALA A 92 27.33 11.20 30.32
C ALA A 92 26.26 12.02 31.05
N TRP A 93 25.11 11.42 31.38
CA TRP A 93 24.07 12.08 32.15
C TRP A 93 24.52 12.55 33.54
N THR A 94 25.35 11.76 34.24
CA THR A 94 25.88 12.18 35.55
C THR A 94 26.80 13.40 35.44
N LEU A 95 27.46 13.60 34.31
CA LEU A 95 28.33 14.73 34.04
C LEU A 95 27.60 15.97 33.56
N HIS A 96 26.53 15.75 32.78
CA HIS A 96 25.72 16.78 32.14
C HIS A 96 24.23 16.56 32.41
N PRO A 97 23.78 16.70 33.67
CA PRO A 97 22.37 16.53 34.02
C PRO A 97 21.55 17.69 33.43
N GLY A 98 20.56 17.33 32.60
CA GLY A 98 19.71 18.30 31.87
C GLY A 98 20.00 18.36 30.37
N ASP A 99 20.95 17.58 29.87
CA ASP A 99 21.18 17.43 28.43
C ASP A 99 20.08 16.51 27.82
N ILE A 100 19.18 17.12 27.06
CA ILE A 100 18.01 16.44 26.47
C ILE A 100 18.42 15.40 25.42
N ASP A 101 19.50 15.63 24.70
CA ASP A 101 19.98 14.71 23.65
C ASP A 101 20.41 13.36 24.23
N ILE A 102 20.94 13.38 25.46
CA ILE A 102 21.26 12.14 26.18
C ILE A 102 19.98 11.36 26.51
N LEU A 103 18.91 12.04 26.98
CA LEU A 103 17.65 11.39 27.30
C LEU A 103 16.94 10.89 26.03
N LEU A 104 16.96 11.65 24.94
CA LEU A 104 16.47 11.21 23.64
C LEU A 104 17.19 9.94 23.19
N SER A 105 18.51 9.90 23.31
CA SER A 105 19.32 8.74 22.96
C SER A 105 19.01 7.52 23.84
N MET A 106 18.88 7.70 25.17
CA MET A 106 18.50 6.63 26.10
C MET A 106 17.11 6.07 25.81
N GLY A 107 16.12 6.94 25.62
CA GLY A 107 14.76 6.55 25.28
C GLY A 107 14.67 5.81 23.95
N SER A 108 15.43 6.24 22.94
CA SER A 108 15.52 5.56 21.65
C SER A 108 16.09 4.14 21.80
N ILE A 109 17.12 3.95 22.61
CA ILE A 109 17.69 2.62 22.89
C ILE A 109 16.67 1.71 23.60
N PHE A 110 15.91 2.24 24.59
CA PHE A 110 14.87 1.46 25.23
C PHE A 110 13.75 1.09 24.25
N SER A 111 13.39 1.99 23.33
CA SER A 111 12.43 1.70 22.25
C SER A 111 12.92 0.58 21.32
N LEU A 112 14.19 0.60 20.91
CA LEU A 112 14.82 -0.45 20.10
C LEU A 112 14.88 -1.80 20.83
N GLN A 113 14.94 -1.80 22.17
CA GLN A 113 14.84 -3.02 22.98
C GLN A 113 13.39 -3.51 23.16
N GLY A 114 12.38 -2.80 22.63
CA GLY A 114 10.96 -3.06 22.89
C GLY A 114 10.50 -2.70 24.31
N LYS A 115 11.31 -1.96 25.06
CA LYS A 115 11.02 -1.52 26.44
C LYS A 115 10.31 -0.15 26.42
N HIS A 116 9.18 -0.08 25.74
CA HIS A 116 8.49 1.19 25.47
C HIS A 116 8.08 1.94 26.74
N ASP A 117 7.71 1.25 27.82
CA ASP A 117 7.37 1.91 29.11
C ASP A 117 8.56 2.68 29.68
N LYS A 118 9.77 2.11 29.61
CA LYS A 118 10.97 2.81 30.05
C LYS A 118 11.34 3.98 29.15
N ALA A 119 11.14 3.82 27.84
CA ALA A 119 11.35 4.92 26.90
C ALA A 119 10.42 6.10 27.24
N ILE A 120 9.15 5.82 27.52
CA ILE A 120 8.17 6.83 27.93
C ILE A 120 8.62 7.53 29.22
N GLU A 121 9.02 6.79 30.27
CA GLU A 121 9.52 7.38 31.53
C GLU A 121 10.70 8.35 31.29
N ILE A 122 11.65 7.97 30.43
CA ILE A 122 12.82 8.80 30.10
C ILE A 122 12.40 10.05 29.32
N TYR A 123 11.53 9.93 28.34
CA TYR A 123 11.07 11.09 27.56
C TYR A 123 10.20 12.04 28.42
N GLU A 124 9.35 11.52 29.30
CA GLU A 124 8.58 12.33 30.26
C GLU A 124 9.51 13.06 31.23
N GLN A 125 10.59 12.41 31.69
CA GLN A 125 11.62 13.09 32.46
C GLN A 125 12.23 14.26 31.69
N GLY A 126 12.55 14.07 30.41
CA GLY A 126 13.04 15.12 29.52
C GLY A 126 12.09 16.31 29.45
N LEU A 127 10.79 16.08 29.30
CA LEU A 127 9.76 17.15 29.27
C LEU A 127 9.73 17.98 30.57
N THR A 128 10.10 17.39 31.71
CA THR A 128 10.12 18.13 32.99
C THR A 128 11.34 19.01 33.16
N LEU A 129 12.36 18.80 32.35
CA LEU A 129 13.67 19.49 32.46
C LEU A 129 13.83 20.66 31.51
N THR A 130 12.97 20.78 30.51
CA THR A 130 13.04 21.87 29.54
C THR A 130 11.70 22.62 29.48
N ASP A 131 11.82 23.97 29.50
CA ASP A 131 10.71 24.89 29.22
C ASP A 131 10.74 25.39 27.77
N GLY A 132 11.70 24.88 26.95
CA GLY A 132 11.93 25.31 25.58
C GLY A 132 11.34 24.36 24.52
N GLU A 133 12.11 24.11 23.48
CA GLU A 133 11.74 23.22 22.39
C GLU A 133 11.58 21.79 22.88
N GLN A 134 10.37 21.28 22.82
CA GLN A 134 9.97 19.94 23.31
C GLN A 134 9.41 19.06 22.20
N ASP A 135 9.33 19.57 20.98
CA ASP A 135 8.72 18.92 19.84
C ASP A 135 9.30 17.53 19.54
N GLU A 136 10.63 17.36 19.63
CA GLU A 136 11.29 16.08 19.44
C GLU A 136 10.96 15.07 20.55
N LEU A 137 10.93 15.51 21.82
CA LEU A 137 10.51 14.65 22.94
C LEU A 137 9.06 14.23 22.82
N LEU A 138 8.18 15.16 22.43
CA LEU A 138 6.76 14.87 22.19
C LEU A 138 6.58 13.90 21.01
N TYR A 139 7.35 14.08 19.96
CA TYR A 139 7.38 13.16 18.83
C TYR A 139 7.81 11.75 19.26
N CYS A 140 8.90 11.63 20.02
CA CYS A 140 9.40 10.37 20.54
C CYS A 140 8.39 9.67 21.48
N LEU A 141 7.67 10.45 22.32
CA LEU A 141 6.57 9.93 23.13
C LEU A 141 5.42 9.40 22.25
N GLY A 142 5.08 10.13 21.20
CA GLY A 142 4.11 9.68 20.21
C GLY A 142 4.51 8.31 19.61
N LEU A 143 5.76 8.17 19.16
CA LEU A 143 6.29 6.91 18.61
C LEU A 143 6.27 5.76 19.63
N ALA A 144 6.59 6.04 20.89
CA ALA A 144 6.59 5.03 21.96
C ALA A 144 5.16 4.53 22.25
N HIS A 145 4.17 5.43 22.30
CA HIS A 145 2.76 5.07 22.45
C HIS A 145 2.20 4.36 21.21
N GLN A 146 2.55 4.80 20.01
CA GLN A 146 2.18 4.15 18.76
C GLN A 146 2.71 2.70 18.69
N SER A 147 3.96 2.46 19.12
CA SER A 147 4.55 1.13 19.20
C SER A 147 3.84 0.19 20.19
N LYS A 148 3.07 0.77 21.14
CA LYS A 148 2.19 0.04 22.06
C LYS A 148 0.75 -0.06 21.55
N GLU A 149 0.48 0.41 20.32
CA GLU A 149 -0.87 0.51 19.74
C GLU A 149 -1.83 1.42 20.53
N GLU A 150 -1.29 2.31 21.38
CA GLU A 150 -2.04 3.31 22.14
C GLU A 150 -2.26 4.57 21.28
N TYR A 151 -2.97 4.42 20.15
CA TYR A 151 -3.08 5.44 19.10
C TYR A 151 -3.67 6.77 19.60
N ASP A 152 -4.65 6.75 20.52
CA ASP A 152 -5.24 7.98 21.06
C ASP A 152 -4.20 8.84 21.78
N LYS A 153 -3.31 8.22 22.57
CA LYS A 153 -2.22 8.94 23.25
C LYS A 153 -1.15 9.40 22.25
N ALA A 154 -0.80 8.54 21.28
CA ALA A 154 0.13 8.91 20.22
C ALA A 154 -0.36 10.16 19.48
N ILE A 155 -1.63 10.22 19.09
CA ILE A 155 -2.28 11.38 18.48
C ILE A 155 -2.17 12.63 19.37
N GLU A 156 -2.38 12.50 20.69
CA GLU A 156 -2.26 13.63 21.60
C GLU A 156 -0.84 14.21 21.61
N TYR A 157 0.19 13.35 21.69
CA TYR A 157 1.57 13.78 21.71
C TYR A 157 2.02 14.35 20.36
N TYR A 158 1.66 13.73 19.24
CA TYR A 158 1.96 14.26 17.91
C TYR A 158 1.29 15.60 17.64
N LYS A 159 0.04 15.80 18.09
CA LYS A 159 -0.61 17.12 18.02
C LYS A 159 0.18 18.18 18.77
N LYS A 160 0.65 17.88 19.98
CA LYS A 160 1.46 18.81 20.75
C LYS A 160 2.79 19.10 20.07
N ALA A 161 3.45 18.09 19.48
CA ALA A 161 4.68 18.28 18.73
C ALA A 161 4.47 19.22 17.54
N VAL A 162 3.43 18.97 16.73
CA VAL A 162 3.07 19.81 15.57
C VAL A 162 2.65 21.23 15.99
N GLU A 163 1.95 21.39 17.13
CA GLU A 163 1.57 22.71 17.65
C GLU A 163 2.77 23.53 18.14
N GLN A 164 3.82 22.88 18.62
CA GLN A 164 5.07 23.57 19.00
C GLN A 164 5.97 23.87 17.82
N ASN A 165 6.08 22.93 16.90
CA ASN A 165 6.90 23.06 15.71
C ASN A 165 6.09 22.58 14.49
N LEU A 166 5.46 23.50 13.79
CA LEU A 166 4.70 23.20 12.58
C LEU A 166 5.57 22.59 11.46
N ASN A 167 6.87 22.83 11.49
CA ASN A 167 7.83 22.27 10.54
C ASN A 167 8.33 20.86 10.92
N HIS A 168 7.74 20.24 11.93
CA HIS A 168 8.07 18.87 12.28
C HIS A 168 7.38 17.86 11.37
N GLU A 169 7.93 17.64 10.18
CA GLU A 169 7.35 16.78 9.15
C GLU A 169 7.07 15.34 9.64
N GLY A 170 7.99 14.77 10.45
CA GLY A 170 7.82 13.43 11.02
C GLY A 170 6.60 13.32 11.92
N ALA A 171 6.39 14.30 12.82
CA ALA A 171 5.23 14.31 13.70
C ALA A 171 3.91 14.49 12.92
N LEU A 172 3.93 15.29 11.87
CA LEU A 172 2.77 15.52 11.02
C LEU A 172 2.39 14.25 10.22
N TYR A 173 3.39 13.54 9.72
CA TYR A 173 3.18 12.27 9.00
C TYR A 173 2.61 11.18 9.92
N GLU A 174 3.22 10.97 11.09
CA GLU A 174 2.78 9.96 12.05
C GLU A 174 1.41 10.30 12.66
N LEU A 175 1.12 11.59 12.85
CA LEU A 175 -0.21 12.06 13.24
C LEU A 175 -1.27 11.63 12.23
N ALA A 176 -1.01 11.83 10.93
CA ALA A 176 -1.94 11.44 9.87
C ALA A 176 -2.13 9.93 9.82
N TYR A 177 -1.05 9.16 9.99
CA TYR A 177 -1.10 7.70 10.07
C TYR A 177 -1.99 7.23 11.25
N CYS A 178 -1.75 7.76 12.45
CA CYS A 178 -2.57 7.38 13.61
C CYS A 178 -4.04 7.79 13.46
N LEU A 179 -4.32 8.97 12.87
CA LEU A 179 -5.67 9.41 12.57
C LEU A 179 -6.37 8.52 11.53
N ASP A 180 -5.61 7.97 10.56
CA ASP A 180 -6.10 6.97 9.61
C ASP A 180 -6.51 5.68 10.32
N VAL A 181 -5.63 5.15 11.18
CA VAL A 181 -5.89 3.92 11.96
C VAL A 181 -7.15 4.03 12.83
N VAL A 182 -7.39 5.19 13.44
CA VAL A 182 -8.60 5.40 14.28
C VAL A 182 -9.82 5.90 13.48
N GLY A 183 -9.73 5.94 12.14
CA GLY A 183 -10.84 6.36 11.27
C GLY A 183 -11.13 7.86 11.28
N GLN A 184 -10.17 8.70 11.66
CA GLN A 184 -10.29 10.16 11.74
C GLN A 184 -9.35 10.89 10.77
N LEU A 185 -8.99 10.25 9.64
CA LEU A 185 -8.01 10.75 8.69
C LEU A 185 -8.34 12.15 8.17
N GLU A 186 -9.62 12.49 8.01
CA GLU A 186 -10.05 13.82 7.53
C GLU A 186 -9.57 14.96 8.43
N THR A 187 -9.39 14.70 9.72
CA THR A 187 -8.88 15.68 10.69
C THR A 187 -7.45 16.14 10.34
N SER A 188 -6.63 15.25 9.76
CA SER A 188 -5.24 15.55 9.38
C SER A 188 -5.14 16.65 8.31
N ILE A 189 -6.15 16.79 7.45
CA ILE A 189 -6.19 17.84 6.40
C ILE A 189 -6.02 19.23 7.03
N SER A 190 -6.68 19.47 8.19
CA SER A 190 -6.61 20.78 8.85
C SER A 190 -5.18 21.08 9.36
N TYR A 191 -4.44 20.07 9.78
CA TYR A 191 -3.04 20.23 10.22
C TYR A 191 -2.12 20.47 9.03
N TYR A 192 -2.24 19.70 7.94
CA TYR A 192 -1.46 19.93 6.73
C TYR A 192 -1.72 21.32 6.12
N ARG A 193 -2.96 21.79 6.09
CA ARG A 193 -3.28 23.13 5.59
C ARG A 193 -2.66 24.23 6.45
N LYS A 194 -2.70 24.10 7.81
CA LYS A 194 -2.02 25.05 8.69
C LYS A 194 -0.51 25.09 8.46
N PHE A 195 0.10 23.92 8.31
CA PHE A 195 1.51 23.81 8.00
C PHE A 195 1.84 24.52 6.66
N ILE A 196 1.07 24.21 5.62
CA ILE A 196 1.24 24.81 4.27
C ILE A 196 1.00 26.33 4.30
N ASP A 197 0.07 26.83 5.13
CA ASP A 197 -0.17 28.26 5.30
C ASP A 197 1.08 28.99 5.89
N GLU A 198 1.86 28.29 6.73
CA GLU A 198 3.09 28.84 7.30
C GLU A 198 4.32 28.61 6.41
N ASP A 199 4.46 27.42 5.83
CA ASP A 199 5.50 27.08 4.85
C ASP A 199 4.89 26.57 3.55
N PRO A 200 4.48 27.46 2.63
CA PRO A 200 3.93 27.09 1.33
C PRO A 200 4.92 26.39 0.40
N PHE A 201 6.22 26.39 0.74
CA PHE A 201 7.29 25.84 -0.09
C PHE A 201 7.74 24.43 0.34
N SER A 202 7.10 23.83 1.32
CA SER A 202 7.36 22.43 1.70
C SER A 202 6.70 21.48 0.70
N ALA A 203 7.49 20.92 -0.21
CA ALA A 203 7.03 19.87 -1.13
C ALA A 203 6.53 18.60 -0.40
N PRO A 204 7.18 18.13 0.70
CA PRO A 204 6.67 17.01 1.49
C PRO A 204 5.29 17.27 2.11
N ALA A 205 5.01 18.49 2.57
CA ALA A 205 3.71 18.80 3.17
C ALA A 205 2.57 18.73 2.12
N TRP A 206 2.77 19.29 0.95
CA TRP A 206 1.84 19.16 -0.18
C TRP A 206 1.67 17.70 -0.61
N TYR A 207 2.75 16.95 -0.71
CA TYR A 207 2.72 15.52 -1.04
C TYR A 207 1.88 14.71 -0.04
N ASN A 208 2.11 14.91 1.26
CA ASN A 208 1.37 14.23 2.31
C ASN A 208 -0.12 14.65 2.34
N LEU A 209 -0.44 15.92 2.11
CA LEU A 209 -1.83 16.36 1.91
C LEU A 209 -2.47 15.60 0.74
N GLY A 210 -1.75 15.44 -0.36
CA GLY A 210 -2.20 14.66 -1.52
C GLY A 210 -2.50 13.20 -1.15
N ILE A 211 -1.65 12.54 -0.35
CA ILE A 211 -1.88 11.17 0.13
C ILE A 211 -3.18 11.09 0.94
N VAL A 212 -3.38 12.01 1.88
CA VAL A 212 -4.57 12.04 2.72
C VAL A 212 -5.83 12.24 1.87
N CYS A 213 -5.80 13.21 0.96
CA CYS A 213 -6.93 13.47 0.06
C CYS A 213 -7.23 12.26 -0.84
N ASN A 214 -6.20 11.58 -1.36
CA ASN A 214 -6.36 10.39 -2.20
C ASN A 214 -7.00 9.22 -1.42
N LYS A 215 -6.57 8.97 -0.18
CA LYS A 215 -7.19 7.96 0.70
C LYS A 215 -8.67 8.26 1.01
N LEU A 216 -9.02 9.53 1.10
CA LEU A 216 -10.41 9.99 1.29
C LEU A 216 -11.20 10.08 -0.02
N GLU A 217 -10.66 9.55 -1.11
CA GLU A 217 -11.25 9.59 -2.47
C GLU A 217 -11.52 11.03 -2.99
N ARG A 218 -10.89 12.03 -2.38
CA ARG A 218 -10.95 13.44 -2.80
C ARG A 218 -9.91 13.69 -3.89
N TYR A 219 -10.05 12.98 -5.02
CA TYR A 219 -9.02 12.89 -6.06
C TYR A 219 -8.65 14.24 -6.69
N ASP A 220 -9.59 15.19 -6.82
CA ASP A 220 -9.28 16.51 -7.38
C ASP A 220 -8.33 17.28 -6.47
N GLU A 221 -8.56 17.25 -5.16
CA GLU A 221 -7.69 17.91 -4.18
C GLU A 221 -6.34 17.17 -4.06
N ALA A 222 -6.34 15.85 -4.19
CA ALA A 222 -5.11 15.07 -4.22
C ALA A 222 -4.23 15.43 -5.43
N ILE A 223 -4.84 15.53 -6.61
CA ILE A 223 -4.15 15.94 -7.85
C ILE A 223 -3.54 17.34 -7.68
N GLU A 224 -4.31 18.32 -7.20
CA GLU A 224 -3.83 19.67 -6.95
C GLU A 224 -2.64 19.69 -5.99
N ALA A 225 -2.74 18.95 -4.88
CA ALA A 225 -1.66 18.87 -3.88
C ALA A 225 -0.38 18.24 -4.46
N TYR A 226 -0.50 17.15 -5.22
CA TYR A 226 0.66 16.53 -5.87
C TYR A 226 1.26 17.45 -6.94
N GLU A 227 0.44 18.19 -7.71
CA GLU A 227 0.93 19.17 -8.69
C GLU A 227 1.73 20.30 -8.01
N TYR A 228 1.30 20.78 -6.83
CA TYR A 228 2.08 21.74 -6.03
C TYR A 228 3.41 21.13 -5.52
N ALA A 229 3.39 19.91 -4.99
CA ALA A 229 4.61 19.22 -4.57
C ALA A 229 5.62 19.11 -5.73
N ILE A 230 5.16 18.72 -6.91
CA ILE A 230 5.96 18.59 -8.12
C ILE A 230 6.46 19.97 -8.62
N ALA A 231 5.66 21.02 -8.52
CA ALA A 231 6.08 22.35 -8.91
C ALA A 231 7.21 22.89 -8.01
N LEU A 232 7.27 22.45 -6.75
CA LEU A 232 8.33 22.78 -5.81
C LEU A 232 9.57 21.91 -6.00
N ASP A 233 9.38 20.62 -6.30
CA ASP A 233 10.46 19.67 -6.58
C ASP A 233 10.09 18.78 -7.78
N GLU A 234 10.57 19.14 -8.98
CA GLU A 234 10.35 18.36 -10.20
C GLU A 234 10.97 16.96 -10.17
N GLN A 235 11.92 16.70 -9.25
CA GLN A 235 12.58 15.40 -9.08
C GLN A 235 11.89 14.52 -8.02
N PHE A 236 10.76 14.96 -7.48
CA PHE A 236 10.01 14.19 -6.49
C PHE A 236 9.23 13.04 -7.15
N ALA A 237 9.92 11.95 -7.42
CA ALA A 237 9.38 10.79 -8.16
C ALA A 237 8.12 10.20 -7.52
N SER A 238 8.08 10.09 -6.18
CA SER A 238 6.89 9.58 -5.47
C SER A 238 5.66 10.46 -5.66
N ALA A 239 5.83 11.78 -5.79
CA ALA A 239 4.73 12.69 -6.09
C ALA A 239 4.20 12.47 -7.53
N TRP A 240 5.08 12.29 -8.50
CA TRP A 240 4.69 11.91 -9.86
C TRP A 240 3.95 10.58 -9.92
N PHE A 241 4.44 9.56 -9.18
CA PHE A 241 3.79 8.25 -9.13
C PHE A 241 2.38 8.33 -8.52
N ASN A 242 2.24 9.01 -7.38
CA ASN A 242 0.94 9.15 -6.72
C ASN A 242 -0.02 10.07 -7.49
N LEU A 243 0.48 11.09 -8.19
CA LEU A 243 -0.31 11.86 -9.15
C LEU A 243 -0.86 10.95 -10.25
N GLY A 244 -0.01 10.05 -10.80
CA GLY A 244 -0.44 9.05 -11.78
C GLY A 244 -1.58 8.18 -11.26
N ASN A 245 -1.48 7.69 -10.03
CA ASN A 245 -2.52 6.86 -9.40
C ASN A 245 -3.83 7.65 -9.18
N ALA A 246 -3.75 8.89 -8.69
CA ALA A 246 -4.93 9.76 -8.54
C ALA A 246 -5.62 10.05 -9.88
N LEU A 247 -4.83 10.28 -10.94
CA LEU A 247 -5.34 10.46 -12.30
C LEU A 247 -5.98 9.17 -12.87
N MET A 248 -5.46 7.99 -12.53
CA MET A 248 -6.09 6.70 -12.85
C MET A 248 -7.48 6.60 -12.22
N ASN A 249 -7.62 6.93 -10.94
CA ASN A 249 -8.89 6.93 -10.22
C ASN A 249 -9.91 7.92 -10.83
N LYS A 250 -9.42 9.04 -11.37
CA LYS A 250 -10.24 10.02 -12.13
C LYS A 250 -10.47 9.63 -13.60
N GLN A 251 -10.01 8.44 -14.03
CA GLN A 251 -10.11 7.97 -15.41
C GLN A 251 -9.40 8.87 -16.44
N LEU A 252 -8.43 9.67 -15.99
CA LEU A 252 -7.61 10.53 -16.83
C LEU A 252 -6.33 9.81 -17.31
N TYR A 253 -6.52 8.65 -17.91
CA TYR A 253 -5.49 7.65 -18.20
C TYR A 253 -4.30 8.18 -19.00
N THR A 254 -4.53 9.08 -19.97
CA THR A 254 -3.43 9.68 -20.75
C THR A 254 -2.52 10.55 -19.91
N LYS A 255 -3.09 11.37 -19.00
CA LYS A 255 -2.32 12.16 -18.04
C LYS A 255 -1.58 11.27 -17.03
N ALA A 256 -2.23 10.20 -16.58
CA ALA A 256 -1.60 9.21 -15.69
C ALA A 256 -0.36 8.60 -16.34
N LEU A 257 -0.42 8.21 -17.62
CA LEU A 257 0.74 7.72 -18.36
C LEU A 257 1.88 8.75 -18.43
N ASP A 258 1.58 10.02 -18.56
CA ASP A 258 2.61 11.07 -18.58
C ASP A 258 3.28 11.20 -17.20
N ALA A 259 2.50 11.13 -16.12
CA ALA A 259 3.02 11.13 -14.75
C ALA A 259 3.91 9.90 -14.47
N PHE A 260 3.47 8.70 -14.83
CA PHE A 260 4.27 7.48 -14.69
C PHE A 260 5.56 7.51 -15.54
N ARG A 261 5.55 8.12 -16.73
CA ARG A 261 6.77 8.30 -17.52
C ARG A 261 7.77 9.18 -16.79
N ARG A 262 7.30 10.27 -16.14
CA ARG A 262 8.17 11.11 -15.32
C ARG A 262 8.78 10.35 -14.15
N THR A 263 8.01 9.51 -13.47
CA THR A 263 8.57 8.63 -12.44
C THR A 263 9.70 7.75 -12.98
N VAL A 264 9.49 7.12 -14.14
CA VAL A 264 10.53 6.30 -14.81
C VAL A 264 11.75 7.14 -15.21
N ASP A 265 11.57 8.37 -15.68
CA ASP A 265 12.67 9.26 -16.09
C ASP A 265 13.55 9.66 -14.88
N ILE A 266 12.97 9.75 -13.67
CA ILE A 266 13.66 10.18 -12.45
C ILE A 266 14.36 9.02 -11.74
N GLU A 267 13.63 7.96 -11.41
CA GLU A 267 14.13 6.83 -10.60
C GLU A 267 14.50 5.60 -11.43
N GLY A 268 14.14 5.60 -12.70
CA GLY A 268 14.25 4.42 -13.54
C GLY A 268 13.01 3.53 -13.48
N PRO A 269 13.01 2.44 -14.27
CA PRO A 269 11.87 1.55 -14.37
C PRO A 269 11.76 0.63 -13.15
N SER A 270 10.55 0.53 -12.57
CA SER A 270 10.20 -0.47 -11.57
C SER A 270 9.06 -1.37 -12.08
N PRO A 271 8.89 -2.58 -11.52
CA PRO A 271 7.77 -3.46 -11.85
C PRO A 271 6.42 -2.79 -11.61
N GLU A 272 6.30 -2.07 -10.51
CA GLU A 272 5.09 -1.38 -10.09
C GLU A 272 4.68 -0.30 -11.09
N VAL A 273 5.60 0.61 -11.45
CA VAL A 273 5.31 1.68 -12.40
C VAL A 273 4.94 1.12 -13.78
N TYR A 274 5.64 0.06 -14.24
CA TYR A 274 5.26 -0.56 -15.50
C TYR A 274 3.92 -1.29 -15.42
N CYS A 275 3.56 -1.87 -14.28
CA CYS A 275 2.23 -2.46 -14.05
C CYS A 275 1.14 -1.37 -14.14
N CYS A 276 1.31 -0.23 -13.45
CA CYS A 276 0.39 0.90 -13.52
C CYS A 276 0.26 1.46 -14.96
N MET A 277 1.38 1.56 -15.71
CA MET A 277 1.32 1.95 -17.13
C MET A 277 0.58 0.92 -17.98
N GLY A 278 0.76 -0.38 -17.68
CA GLY A 278 0.02 -1.47 -18.33
C GLY A 278 -1.49 -1.33 -18.11
N ALA A 279 -1.91 -1.12 -16.87
CA ALA A 279 -3.30 -0.88 -16.49
C ALA A 279 -3.89 0.37 -17.16
N ALA A 280 -3.13 1.45 -17.24
CA ALA A 280 -3.58 2.66 -17.93
C ALA A 280 -3.82 2.43 -19.43
N TYR A 281 -2.95 1.67 -20.10
CA TYR A 281 -3.15 1.30 -21.50
C TYR A 281 -4.33 0.32 -21.68
N GLU A 282 -4.54 -0.60 -20.74
CA GLU A 282 -5.69 -1.50 -20.75
C GLU A 282 -6.99 -0.70 -20.65
N CYS A 283 -7.08 0.26 -19.72
CA CYS A 283 -8.24 1.15 -19.59
C CYS A 283 -8.48 2.03 -20.83
N LEU A 284 -7.42 2.33 -21.60
CA LEU A 284 -7.53 3.00 -22.91
C LEU A 284 -7.85 2.04 -24.07
N GLU A 285 -8.14 0.77 -23.77
CA GLU A 285 -8.37 -0.30 -24.76
C GLU A 285 -7.18 -0.54 -25.73
N GLN A 286 -5.97 -0.07 -25.33
CA GLN A 286 -4.74 -0.27 -26.09
C GLN A 286 -4.03 -1.55 -25.61
N PHE A 287 -4.70 -2.69 -25.75
CA PHE A 287 -4.32 -3.97 -25.15
C PHE A 287 -2.91 -4.45 -25.55
N ASP A 288 -2.44 -4.18 -26.76
CA ASP A 288 -1.08 -4.55 -27.18
C ASP A 288 -0.01 -3.76 -26.43
N LEU A 289 -0.26 -2.49 -26.14
CA LEU A 289 0.64 -1.68 -25.33
C LEU A 289 0.55 -2.07 -23.86
N GLY A 290 -0.65 -2.32 -23.32
CA GLY A 290 -0.85 -2.84 -21.98
C GLY A 290 -0.06 -4.11 -21.76
N LEU A 291 -0.25 -5.12 -22.63
CA LEU A 291 0.50 -6.38 -22.62
C LEU A 291 2.02 -6.16 -22.62
N LYS A 292 2.51 -5.23 -23.45
CA LYS A 292 3.95 -4.93 -23.53
C LYS A 292 4.50 -4.38 -22.21
N TYR A 293 3.75 -3.51 -21.52
CA TYR A 293 4.19 -2.93 -20.25
C TYR A 293 4.10 -3.93 -19.10
N PHE A 294 3.03 -4.73 -19.01
CA PHE A 294 2.96 -5.84 -18.06
C PHE A 294 4.09 -6.84 -18.26
N GLN A 295 4.43 -7.19 -19.51
CA GLN A 295 5.60 -8.06 -19.80
C GLN A 295 6.95 -7.42 -19.43
N LYS A 296 7.06 -6.08 -19.47
CA LYS A 296 8.26 -5.40 -18.94
C LYS A 296 8.32 -5.53 -17.42
N ALA A 297 7.19 -5.38 -16.72
CA ALA A 297 7.10 -5.56 -15.27
C ALA A 297 7.51 -6.99 -14.88
N THR A 298 6.97 -8.03 -15.54
CA THR A 298 7.34 -9.44 -15.27
C THR A 298 8.80 -9.78 -15.58
N LYS A 299 9.47 -8.99 -16.45
CA LYS A 299 10.89 -9.16 -16.73
C LYS A 299 11.78 -8.51 -15.68
N LEU A 300 11.33 -7.41 -15.07
CA LEU A 300 12.03 -6.76 -13.96
C LEU A 300 11.88 -7.58 -12.68
N ASP A 301 10.66 -8.01 -12.41
CA ASP A 301 10.36 -8.92 -11.31
C ASP A 301 9.42 -10.04 -11.77
N SER A 302 9.92 -11.25 -11.82
CA SER A 302 9.14 -12.43 -12.20
C SER A 302 8.19 -12.92 -11.11
N LEU A 303 8.29 -12.39 -9.89
CA LEU A 303 7.43 -12.70 -8.75
C LEU A 303 6.27 -11.69 -8.60
N TYR A 304 6.24 -10.63 -9.41
CA TYR A 304 5.18 -9.62 -9.37
C TYR A 304 3.92 -10.16 -10.08
N ASP A 305 3.06 -10.80 -9.31
CA ASP A 305 1.88 -11.56 -9.76
C ASP A 305 0.84 -10.70 -10.48
N GLU A 306 0.60 -9.47 -10.02
CA GLU A 306 -0.33 -8.52 -10.65
C GLU A 306 0.02 -8.24 -12.12
N ALA A 307 1.33 -8.18 -12.44
CA ALA A 307 1.76 -7.98 -13.82
C ALA A 307 1.48 -9.21 -14.71
N TRP A 308 1.56 -10.42 -14.16
CA TRP A 308 1.14 -11.63 -14.88
C TRP A 308 -0.37 -11.62 -15.11
N PHE A 309 -1.14 -11.26 -14.10
CA PHE A 309 -2.59 -11.15 -14.20
C PHE A 309 -3.02 -10.11 -15.25
N GLY A 310 -2.49 -8.89 -15.19
CA GLY A 310 -2.79 -7.83 -16.15
C GLY A 310 -2.40 -8.19 -17.59
N ALA A 311 -1.27 -8.90 -17.79
CA ALA A 311 -0.92 -9.42 -19.11
C ALA A 311 -1.95 -10.42 -19.64
N GLY A 312 -2.47 -11.28 -18.76
CA GLY A 312 -3.57 -12.21 -19.06
C GLY A 312 -4.85 -11.47 -19.44
N SER A 313 -5.22 -10.44 -18.68
CA SER A 313 -6.41 -9.61 -18.94
C SER A 313 -6.35 -8.93 -20.31
N CYS A 314 -5.22 -8.33 -20.68
CA CYS A 314 -5.04 -7.76 -22.01
C CYS A 314 -5.23 -8.78 -23.15
N LEU A 315 -4.82 -10.02 -22.94
CA LEU A 315 -4.97 -11.10 -23.93
C LEU A 315 -6.39 -11.64 -23.97
N GLU A 316 -7.07 -11.69 -22.82
CA GLU A 316 -8.48 -12.02 -22.70
C GLU A 316 -9.36 -11.05 -23.49
N LYS A 317 -9.12 -9.72 -23.33
CA LYS A 317 -9.82 -8.67 -24.09
C LYS A 317 -9.60 -8.77 -25.60
N GLN A 318 -8.53 -9.44 -26.03
CA GLN A 318 -8.24 -9.75 -27.42
C GLN A 318 -8.75 -11.17 -27.84
N GLU A 319 -9.51 -11.85 -26.98
CA GLU A 319 -10.01 -13.22 -27.17
C GLU A 319 -8.90 -14.27 -27.41
N LYS A 320 -7.68 -13.98 -26.98
CA LYS A 320 -6.51 -14.88 -27.08
C LYS A 320 -6.44 -15.82 -25.88
N TRP A 321 -7.48 -16.62 -25.67
CA TRP A 321 -7.74 -17.40 -24.46
C TRP A 321 -6.61 -18.33 -24.03
N TYR A 322 -5.98 -19.07 -24.96
CA TYR A 322 -4.85 -19.95 -24.64
C TYR A 322 -3.65 -19.19 -24.09
N GLN A 323 -3.39 -18.00 -24.62
CA GLN A 323 -2.29 -17.18 -24.14
C GLN A 323 -2.66 -16.53 -22.78
N ALA A 324 -3.87 -16.03 -22.65
CA ALA A 324 -4.38 -15.47 -21.39
C ALA A 324 -4.27 -16.49 -20.25
N LEU A 325 -4.72 -17.73 -20.49
CA LEU A 325 -4.62 -18.81 -19.51
C LEU A 325 -3.19 -19.09 -19.05
N HIS A 326 -2.22 -19.03 -19.96
CA HIS A 326 -0.81 -19.18 -19.57
C HIS A 326 -0.39 -18.13 -18.54
N PHE A 327 -0.78 -16.87 -18.73
CA PHE A 327 -0.44 -15.78 -17.83
C PHE A 327 -1.24 -15.88 -16.51
N TYR A 328 -2.52 -16.20 -16.55
CA TYR A 328 -3.34 -16.42 -15.36
C TYR A 328 -2.82 -17.56 -14.49
N ASN A 329 -2.43 -18.69 -15.09
CA ASN A 329 -1.81 -19.80 -14.35
C ASN A 329 -0.46 -19.42 -13.69
N LYS A 330 0.25 -18.44 -14.24
CA LYS A 330 1.44 -17.87 -13.57
C LYS A 330 1.07 -17.03 -12.36
N ALA A 331 0.05 -16.18 -12.48
CA ALA A 331 -0.47 -15.39 -11.36
C ALA A 331 -0.97 -16.30 -10.22
N VAL A 332 -1.82 -17.28 -10.52
CA VAL A 332 -2.29 -18.31 -9.56
C VAL A 332 -1.13 -19.03 -8.86
N LYS A 333 -0.07 -19.35 -9.61
CA LYS A 333 1.09 -20.04 -9.02
C LYS A 333 1.86 -19.17 -8.04
N LEU A 334 1.88 -17.85 -8.24
CA LEU A 334 2.56 -16.89 -7.39
C LEU A 334 1.75 -16.55 -6.15
N ASP A 335 0.45 -16.30 -6.35
CA ASP A 335 -0.51 -16.10 -5.27
C ASP A 335 -1.76 -16.96 -5.49
N ALA A 336 -1.77 -18.14 -4.86
CA ALA A 336 -2.90 -19.05 -4.90
C ALA A 336 -4.05 -18.65 -3.97
N GLN A 337 -3.87 -17.62 -3.14
CA GLN A 337 -4.91 -17.14 -2.22
C GLN A 337 -5.78 -16.05 -2.84
N ASN A 338 -5.45 -15.56 -4.03
CA ASN A 338 -6.22 -14.54 -4.73
C ASN A 338 -7.35 -15.18 -5.57
N PRO A 339 -8.64 -15.00 -5.19
CA PRO A 339 -9.77 -15.61 -5.89
C PRO A 339 -9.97 -15.07 -7.31
N ASP A 340 -9.54 -13.82 -7.60
CA ASP A 340 -9.68 -13.22 -8.93
C ASP A 340 -8.79 -13.92 -9.96
N TYR A 341 -7.62 -14.41 -9.54
CA TYR A 341 -6.74 -15.15 -10.45
C TYR A 341 -7.35 -16.50 -10.85
N TRP A 342 -7.95 -17.19 -9.87
CA TRP A 342 -8.68 -18.44 -10.14
C TRP A 342 -9.91 -18.21 -11.02
N LYS A 343 -10.70 -17.15 -10.75
CA LYS A 343 -11.85 -16.76 -11.57
C LYS A 343 -11.46 -16.53 -13.03
N ALA A 344 -10.41 -15.74 -13.27
CA ALA A 344 -9.94 -15.46 -14.62
C ALA A 344 -9.40 -16.70 -15.33
N ALA A 345 -8.64 -17.54 -14.62
CA ALA A 345 -8.19 -18.82 -15.15
C ALA A 345 -9.36 -19.74 -15.50
N ALA A 346 -10.38 -19.84 -14.63
CA ALA A 346 -11.60 -20.62 -14.86
C ALA A 346 -12.35 -20.15 -16.09
N HIS A 347 -12.51 -18.84 -16.26
CA HIS A 347 -13.16 -18.26 -17.42
C HIS A 347 -12.40 -18.60 -18.72
N ALA A 348 -11.09 -18.43 -18.72
CA ALA A 348 -10.25 -18.77 -19.87
C ALA A 348 -10.30 -20.28 -20.19
N GLU A 349 -10.27 -21.18 -19.19
CA GLU A 349 -10.44 -22.62 -19.35
C GLU A 349 -11.78 -22.97 -19.99
N PHE A 350 -12.87 -22.31 -19.57
CA PHE A 350 -14.20 -22.50 -20.19
C PHE A 350 -14.19 -22.09 -21.66
N LYS A 351 -13.64 -20.92 -21.98
CA LYS A 351 -13.60 -20.40 -23.37
C LYS A 351 -12.80 -21.28 -24.34
N ILE A 352 -11.81 -22.01 -23.84
CA ILE A 352 -11.04 -22.97 -24.67
C ILE A 352 -11.66 -24.37 -24.65
N GLY A 353 -12.77 -24.60 -23.95
CA GLY A 353 -13.49 -25.87 -23.89
C GLY A 353 -13.01 -26.82 -22.78
N ASN A 354 -12.12 -26.42 -21.91
CA ASN A 354 -11.62 -27.23 -20.79
C ASN A 354 -12.58 -27.20 -19.59
N THR A 355 -13.79 -27.67 -19.77
CA THR A 355 -14.89 -27.54 -18.80
C THR A 355 -14.55 -28.09 -17.41
N ILE A 356 -13.82 -29.22 -17.31
CA ILE A 356 -13.49 -29.84 -16.01
C ILE A 356 -12.53 -28.94 -15.24
N SER A 357 -11.47 -28.45 -15.89
CA SER A 357 -10.50 -27.53 -15.27
C SER A 357 -11.16 -26.23 -14.87
N SER A 358 -12.08 -25.71 -15.68
CA SER A 358 -12.85 -24.51 -15.38
C SER A 358 -13.70 -24.67 -14.11
N ILE A 359 -14.44 -25.79 -13.98
CA ILE A 359 -15.22 -26.09 -12.78
C ILE A 359 -14.34 -26.14 -11.54
N SER A 360 -13.20 -26.86 -11.60
CA SER A 360 -12.28 -26.95 -10.47
C SER A 360 -11.69 -25.59 -10.09
N ALA A 361 -11.40 -24.74 -11.06
CA ALA A 361 -10.86 -23.40 -10.78
C ALA A 361 -11.90 -22.46 -10.18
N TYR A 362 -13.19 -22.55 -10.59
CA TYR A 362 -14.27 -21.81 -9.92
C TYR A 362 -14.54 -22.33 -8.50
N GLU A 363 -14.42 -23.63 -8.27
CA GLU A 363 -14.54 -24.24 -6.94
C GLU A 363 -13.45 -23.70 -6.01
N GLU A 364 -12.20 -23.66 -6.45
CA GLU A 364 -11.10 -23.05 -5.68
C GLU A 364 -11.37 -21.55 -5.40
N ALA A 365 -11.80 -20.78 -6.41
CA ALA A 365 -12.17 -19.39 -6.22
C ALA A 365 -13.25 -19.21 -5.15
N SER A 366 -14.26 -20.07 -5.14
CA SER A 366 -15.36 -20.01 -4.16
C SER A 366 -14.89 -20.34 -2.73
N HIS A 367 -14.00 -21.29 -2.56
CA HIS A 367 -13.43 -21.67 -1.25
C HIS A 367 -12.55 -20.58 -0.62
N LEU A 368 -12.01 -19.68 -1.44
CA LEU A 368 -11.24 -18.54 -0.96
C LEU A 368 -12.11 -17.38 -0.43
N GLY A 369 -13.42 -17.58 -0.28
CA GLY A 369 -14.35 -16.60 0.26
C GLY A 369 -14.67 -15.48 -0.72
N ALA A 370 -14.71 -15.79 -2.01
CA ALA A 370 -15.01 -14.82 -3.04
C ALA A 370 -16.44 -14.28 -2.91
N THR A 371 -16.54 -12.99 -2.65
CA THR A 371 -17.79 -12.23 -2.58
C THR A 371 -18.30 -11.78 -3.96
N ASP A 372 -17.57 -12.14 -5.03
CA ASP A 372 -17.93 -11.78 -6.39
C ASP A 372 -19.00 -12.74 -6.96
N LYS A 373 -20.18 -12.20 -7.20
CA LYS A 373 -21.30 -12.95 -7.78
C LYS A 373 -20.98 -13.59 -9.14
N GLU A 374 -20.07 -13.02 -9.90
CA GLU A 374 -19.69 -13.51 -11.23
C GLU A 374 -19.08 -14.93 -11.16
N ILE A 375 -18.43 -15.30 -10.06
CA ILE A 375 -17.94 -16.66 -9.85
C ILE A 375 -19.09 -17.66 -9.90
N TRP A 376 -20.14 -17.41 -9.14
CA TRP A 376 -21.30 -18.29 -9.03
C TRP A 376 -22.12 -18.31 -10.33
N LEU A 377 -22.31 -17.14 -10.95
CA LEU A 377 -23.04 -17.02 -12.23
C LEU A 377 -22.34 -17.79 -13.35
N ASN A 378 -21.04 -17.59 -13.50
CA ASN A 378 -20.28 -18.25 -14.56
C ASN A 378 -20.11 -19.74 -14.31
N TRP A 379 -19.86 -20.14 -13.05
CA TRP A 379 -19.75 -21.55 -12.68
C TRP A 379 -21.07 -22.31 -12.94
N SER A 380 -22.21 -21.77 -12.50
CA SER A 380 -23.51 -22.37 -12.73
C SER A 380 -23.84 -22.43 -14.22
N PHE A 381 -23.44 -21.41 -15.00
CA PHE A 381 -23.65 -21.37 -16.44
C PHE A 381 -22.96 -22.52 -17.18
N ILE A 382 -21.79 -22.98 -16.70
CA ILE A 382 -21.11 -24.15 -17.28
C ILE A 382 -21.97 -25.40 -17.18
N TYR A 383 -22.62 -25.63 -16.04
CA TYR A 383 -23.53 -26.77 -15.88
C TYR A 383 -24.81 -26.59 -16.69
N TYR A 384 -25.35 -25.36 -16.80
CA TYR A 384 -26.48 -25.03 -17.65
C TYR A 384 -26.18 -25.33 -19.11
N ASP A 385 -25.08 -24.90 -19.66
CA ASP A 385 -24.65 -25.13 -21.05
C ASP A 385 -24.51 -26.63 -21.38
N ARG A 386 -24.16 -27.45 -20.39
CA ARG A 386 -24.08 -28.89 -20.49
C ARG A 386 -25.43 -29.60 -20.31
N GLY A 387 -26.50 -28.87 -20.01
CA GLY A 387 -27.81 -29.44 -19.69
C GLY A 387 -27.89 -30.12 -18.32
N GLU A 388 -26.90 -29.89 -17.45
CA GLU A 388 -26.85 -30.43 -16.08
C GLU A 388 -27.55 -29.46 -15.10
N TYR A 389 -28.82 -29.17 -15.36
CA TYR A 389 -29.58 -28.10 -14.68
C TYR A 389 -29.64 -28.26 -13.16
N ASP A 390 -29.74 -29.48 -12.65
CA ASP A 390 -29.80 -29.73 -11.21
C ASP A 390 -28.52 -29.27 -10.52
N LYS A 391 -27.34 -29.50 -11.11
CA LYS A 391 -26.07 -29.01 -10.61
C LYS A 391 -25.94 -27.48 -10.75
N ALA A 392 -26.47 -26.91 -11.83
CA ALA A 392 -26.50 -25.47 -11.99
C ALA A 392 -27.32 -24.82 -10.87
N VAL A 393 -28.46 -25.40 -10.48
CA VAL A 393 -29.26 -24.97 -9.34
C VAL A 393 -28.49 -25.11 -8.01
N GLU A 394 -27.80 -26.23 -7.79
CA GLU A 394 -27.00 -26.48 -6.60
C GLU A 394 -25.92 -25.40 -6.41
N VAL A 395 -25.17 -25.07 -7.47
CA VAL A 395 -24.17 -24.00 -7.44
C VAL A 395 -24.79 -22.65 -7.10
N MET A 396 -25.96 -22.33 -7.69
CA MET A 396 -26.66 -21.07 -7.39
C MET A 396 -27.19 -21.02 -5.95
N LEU A 397 -27.62 -22.14 -5.40
CA LEU A 397 -28.07 -22.21 -4.00
C LEU A 397 -26.89 -22.02 -3.04
N ASN A 398 -25.72 -22.56 -3.35
CA ASN A 398 -24.50 -22.32 -2.59
C ASN A 398 -24.12 -20.82 -2.67
N GLY A 399 -24.17 -20.24 -3.87
CA GLY A 399 -23.92 -18.80 -4.05
C GLY A 399 -24.92 -17.94 -3.25
N LEU A 400 -26.20 -18.30 -3.22
CA LEU A 400 -27.21 -17.59 -2.44
C LEU A 400 -27.00 -17.72 -0.92
N ALA A 401 -26.38 -18.80 -0.45
CA ALA A 401 -26.01 -18.93 0.96
C ALA A 401 -24.87 -17.99 1.35
N GLU A 402 -23.92 -17.77 0.44
CA GLU A 402 -22.80 -16.82 0.65
C GLU A 402 -23.23 -15.35 0.43
N LEU A 403 -24.10 -15.09 -0.55
CA LEU A 403 -24.56 -13.77 -0.96
C LEU A 403 -26.11 -13.70 -0.96
N PRO A 404 -26.73 -13.65 0.24
CA PRO A 404 -28.20 -13.75 0.37
C PRO A 404 -28.99 -12.60 -0.27
N GLU A 405 -28.35 -11.45 -0.47
CA GLU A 405 -28.99 -10.24 -1.02
C GLU A 405 -28.98 -10.20 -2.55
N GLU A 406 -28.26 -11.14 -3.22
CA GLU A 406 -28.14 -11.18 -4.67
C GLU A 406 -29.40 -11.77 -5.33
N THR A 407 -30.31 -10.89 -5.68
CA THR A 407 -31.62 -11.28 -6.29
C THR A 407 -31.47 -11.93 -7.68
N GLU A 408 -30.37 -11.65 -8.41
CA GLU A 408 -30.09 -12.27 -9.69
C GLU A 408 -30.00 -13.81 -9.59
N PHE A 409 -29.48 -14.31 -8.45
CA PHE A 409 -29.38 -15.75 -8.22
C PHE A 409 -30.76 -16.43 -8.21
N LEU A 410 -31.78 -15.79 -7.65
CA LEU A 410 -33.14 -16.30 -7.62
C LEU A 410 -33.71 -16.40 -9.04
N TYR A 411 -33.45 -15.41 -9.89
CA TYR A 411 -33.84 -15.47 -11.30
C TYR A 411 -33.12 -16.60 -12.04
N ARG A 412 -31.81 -16.78 -11.82
CA ARG A 412 -31.04 -17.88 -12.42
C ARG A 412 -31.55 -19.26 -11.98
N ILE A 413 -31.83 -19.43 -10.68
CA ILE A 413 -32.44 -20.66 -10.15
C ILE A 413 -33.78 -20.93 -10.85
N ALA A 414 -34.64 -19.93 -10.96
CA ALA A 414 -35.93 -20.09 -11.66
C ALA A 414 -35.73 -20.50 -13.11
N ILE A 415 -34.78 -19.89 -13.84
CA ILE A 415 -34.46 -20.25 -15.23
C ILE A 415 -34.02 -21.72 -15.33
N TYR A 416 -33.08 -22.14 -14.50
CA TYR A 416 -32.52 -23.49 -14.51
C TYR A 416 -33.59 -24.55 -14.15
N LEU A 417 -34.47 -24.24 -13.20
CA LEU A 417 -35.60 -25.10 -12.84
C LEU A 417 -36.64 -25.20 -13.93
N ILE A 418 -36.90 -24.14 -14.72
CA ILE A 418 -37.76 -24.16 -15.90
C ILE A 418 -37.19 -25.13 -16.94
N GLU A 419 -35.90 -25.02 -17.24
CA GLU A 419 -35.22 -25.91 -18.18
C GLU A 419 -35.17 -27.37 -17.68
N ALA A 420 -35.08 -27.58 -16.36
CA ALA A 420 -35.19 -28.89 -15.74
C ALA A 420 -36.63 -29.46 -15.73
N GLY A 421 -37.64 -28.69 -16.16
CA GLY A 421 -39.07 -29.10 -16.13
C GLY A 421 -39.70 -29.04 -14.72
N LYS A 422 -39.04 -28.45 -13.74
CA LYS A 422 -39.49 -28.33 -12.32
C LYS A 422 -40.29 -27.03 -12.11
N PHE A 423 -41.35 -26.85 -12.87
CA PHE A 423 -42.11 -25.60 -12.95
C PHE A 423 -42.64 -25.08 -11.61
N LYS A 424 -43.09 -25.98 -10.72
CA LYS A 424 -43.65 -25.57 -9.42
C LYS A 424 -42.63 -24.90 -8.55
N GLU A 425 -41.41 -25.45 -8.49
CA GLU A 425 -40.31 -24.88 -7.74
C GLU A 425 -39.81 -23.60 -8.42
N ALA A 426 -39.70 -23.59 -9.74
CA ALA A 426 -39.31 -22.41 -10.51
C ALA A 426 -40.18 -21.19 -10.24
N PHE A 427 -41.52 -21.38 -10.16
CA PHE A 427 -42.46 -20.29 -9.87
C PHE A 427 -42.25 -19.71 -8.45
N GLN A 428 -41.95 -20.54 -7.47
CA GLN A 428 -41.65 -20.05 -6.11
C GLN A 428 -40.42 -19.14 -6.09
N TYR A 429 -39.34 -19.55 -6.77
CA TYR A 429 -38.13 -18.70 -6.86
C TYR A 429 -38.38 -17.44 -7.68
N LEU A 430 -39.14 -17.53 -8.78
CA LEU A 430 -39.51 -16.39 -9.60
C LEU A 430 -40.36 -15.38 -8.81
N GLU A 431 -41.36 -15.85 -8.06
CA GLU A 431 -42.19 -15.00 -7.21
C GLU A 431 -41.33 -14.24 -6.17
N ASN A 432 -40.44 -14.96 -5.49
CA ASN A 432 -39.54 -14.35 -4.53
C ASN A 432 -38.59 -13.30 -5.19
N ALA A 433 -38.08 -13.64 -6.39
CA ALA A 433 -37.22 -12.71 -7.13
C ALA A 433 -37.95 -11.44 -7.54
N LEU A 434 -39.18 -11.57 -8.02
CA LEU A 434 -40.03 -10.45 -8.43
C LEU A 434 -40.45 -9.57 -7.25
N LEU A 435 -40.66 -10.16 -6.06
CA LEU A 435 -40.97 -9.42 -4.84
C LEU A 435 -39.77 -8.57 -4.38
N LEU A 436 -38.56 -9.11 -4.51
CA LEU A 436 -37.33 -8.44 -4.04
C LEU A 436 -36.78 -7.41 -5.04
N ASN A 437 -36.81 -7.76 -6.35
CA ASN A 437 -36.30 -6.89 -7.41
C ASN A 437 -37.08 -7.13 -8.70
N TYR A 438 -38.20 -6.43 -8.91
CA TYR A 438 -39.03 -6.59 -10.07
C TYR A 438 -38.28 -6.38 -11.39
N GLU A 439 -37.47 -5.35 -11.49
CA GLU A 439 -36.76 -4.97 -12.74
C GLU A 439 -35.71 -6.02 -13.16
N GLY A 440 -35.21 -6.81 -12.22
CA GLY A 440 -34.23 -7.88 -12.48
C GLY A 440 -34.75 -9.00 -13.39
N HIS A 441 -36.09 -9.07 -13.65
CA HIS A 441 -36.67 -10.09 -14.52
C HIS A 441 -36.16 -10.05 -15.97
N SER A 442 -35.55 -8.94 -16.39
CA SER A 442 -35.00 -8.79 -17.75
C SER A 442 -34.00 -9.89 -18.11
N VAL A 443 -33.21 -10.36 -17.14
CA VAL A 443 -32.23 -11.44 -17.33
C VAL A 443 -32.86 -12.73 -17.87
N MET A 444 -34.14 -12.99 -17.58
CA MET A 444 -34.82 -14.19 -18.06
C MET A 444 -34.98 -14.23 -19.58
N PHE A 445 -35.14 -13.07 -20.22
CA PHE A 445 -35.32 -13.00 -21.66
C PHE A 445 -34.08 -13.37 -22.46
N ASP A 446 -32.92 -13.22 -21.90
CA ASP A 446 -31.63 -13.61 -22.51
C ASP A 446 -31.52 -15.15 -22.62
N PHE A 447 -32.07 -15.87 -21.63
CA PHE A 447 -32.07 -17.35 -21.60
C PHE A 447 -33.17 -17.99 -22.45
N PHE A 448 -34.25 -17.24 -22.68
CA PHE A 448 -35.40 -17.75 -23.46
C PHE A 448 -35.59 -16.93 -24.75
N PRO A 449 -34.78 -17.15 -25.80
CA PRO A 449 -34.83 -16.34 -27.02
C PRO A 449 -36.06 -16.60 -27.89
N LYS A 450 -36.82 -17.68 -27.65
CA LYS A 450 -38.01 -18.01 -28.44
C LYS A 450 -39.15 -17.04 -28.13
N PRO A 451 -39.76 -16.38 -29.16
CA PRO A 451 -40.80 -15.36 -28.95
C PRO A 451 -42.04 -15.87 -28.20
N GLU A 452 -42.39 -17.15 -28.37
CA GLU A 452 -43.55 -17.77 -27.69
C GLU A 452 -43.26 -17.88 -26.17
N THR A 453 -42.06 -18.30 -25.79
CA THR A 453 -41.64 -18.42 -24.39
C THR A 453 -41.55 -17.04 -23.75
N GLN A 454 -40.98 -16.06 -24.43
CA GLN A 454 -40.92 -14.67 -23.95
C GLN A 454 -42.32 -14.08 -23.71
N LYS A 455 -43.28 -14.31 -24.63
CA LYS A 455 -44.68 -13.88 -24.44
C LYS A 455 -45.33 -14.54 -23.23
N ALA A 456 -45.06 -15.82 -23.00
CA ALA A 456 -45.62 -16.56 -21.88
C ALA A 456 -45.04 -16.03 -20.55
N LEU A 457 -43.72 -15.85 -20.47
CA LEU A 457 -43.05 -15.26 -19.31
C LEU A 457 -43.53 -13.83 -19.04
N PHE A 458 -43.61 -12.99 -20.08
CA PHE A 458 -44.13 -11.63 -19.95
C PHE A 458 -45.54 -11.58 -19.36
N LYS A 459 -46.44 -12.47 -19.80
CA LYS A 459 -47.81 -12.55 -19.23
C LYS A 459 -47.78 -12.90 -17.73
N ILE A 460 -46.95 -13.84 -17.34
CA ILE A 460 -46.82 -14.26 -15.94
C ILE A 460 -46.29 -13.09 -15.09
N ILE A 461 -45.26 -12.42 -15.56
CA ILE A 461 -44.63 -11.28 -14.88
C ILE A 461 -45.62 -10.09 -14.78
N GLU A 462 -46.34 -9.78 -15.84
CA GLU A 462 -47.36 -8.74 -15.87
C GLU A 462 -48.55 -9.06 -14.97
N GLN A 463 -48.95 -10.34 -14.89
CA GLN A 463 -50.02 -10.77 -13.96
C GLN A 463 -49.56 -10.57 -12.52
N PHE A 464 -48.33 -10.98 -12.17
CA PHE A 464 -47.77 -10.77 -10.86
C PHE A 464 -47.76 -9.29 -10.47
N ARG A 465 -47.38 -8.38 -11.37
CA ARG A 465 -47.39 -6.93 -11.14
C ARG A 465 -48.80 -6.39 -10.86
N LYS A 466 -49.84 -6.94 -11.50
CA LYS A 466 -51.22 -6.51 -11.28
C LYS A 466 -51.76 -6.98 -9.92
N GLU A 467 -51.29 -8.16 -9.47
CA GLU A 467 -51.72 -8.75 -8.20
C GLU A 467 -50.96 -8.12 -7.00
N ASN A 468 -49.75 -7.57 -7.25
CA ASN A 468 -48.88 -6.93 -6.25
C ASN A 468 -48.51 -5.49 -6.72
N PRO A 469 -49.46 -4.55 -6.71
CA PRO A 469 -49.13 -3.16 -7.05
C PRO A 469 -48.23 -2.57 -5.97
N SER A 470 -47.03 -2.06 -6.37
CA SER A 470 -46.03 -1.41 -5.50
C SER A 470 -46.55 -0.12 -4.89
#